data_933c24fc7d5b9cac911fa4ddbb9dd584
#
_entry.id   933c24fc7d5b9cac911fa4ddbb9dd584
#
_cell.length_a   1.000
_cell.length_b   1.000
_cell.length_c   1.000
_cell.angle_alpha   90.00
_cell.angle_beta   90.00
_cell.angle_gamma   90.00
#
_symmetry.space_group_name_H-M   'P 1'
#
loop_
_entity.id
_entity.type
_entity.pdbx_description
1 polymer ?
#
loop_
_entity_poly.entity_id
_entity_poly.type
_entity_poly.pdbx_seq_one_letter_code
_entity_poly.pdbx_strand_id
1 'polypeptide(L)'
;MFDETYKLNNGVEIPKIGFGTWMITDNDDAALAVKTAIQVGYRHIDTAEAYENEVGVGHGVRDSGVRREDIFVTNKLVGEIKDYDDAVAAIDQSLADLGLNYIDMMIIHSPKPWVDFQKEDRFFAGNLAAWRALEEAVDAGKIRTIGVSNFDEVDLQNILDNGRIKPAVDQVLAHIGNVPFGLFDYAKQHDIQIEAYSPFGHGEMLKNPNLQQIADKYGVSVPQLGIRYLLQLDALPLPKTLSEDHMRHNATVDFTISDDDMALLKQVTFNDYGEFSGFPVFGGTLD
;
A
#
# COMPACT_ATOMS: atom_id res chain seq x y z
N MET A 1 4.57 17.76 -3.65
CA MET A 1 4.30 16.31 -3.43
C MET A 1 2.85 15.92 -3.71
N PHE A 2 1.85 16.60 -3.14
CA PHE A 2 0.44 16.19 -3.28
C PHE A 2 -0.13 16.18 -4.70
N ASP A 3 0.42 17.00 -5.61
CA ASP A 3 -0.02 17.10 -7.02
C ASP A 3 0.79 16.18 -7.95
N GLU A 4 1.72 15.38 -7.42
CA GLU A 4 2.55 14.49 -8.22
C GLU A 4 1.91 13.10 -8.31
N THR A 5 1.95 12.51 -9.51
CA THR A 5 1.36 11.20 -9.79
C THR A 5 2.36 10.27 -10.46
N TYR A 6 2.14 8.95 -10.32
CA TYR A 6 2.66 7.94 -11.21
C TYR A 6 1.56 7.57 -12.22
N LYS A 7 1.96 7.25 -13.43
CA LYS A 7 1.04 6.72 -14.43
C LYS A 7 1.13 5.20 -14.44
N LEU A 8 0.05 4.54 -14.07
CA LEU A 8 -0.05 3.09 -14.05
C LEU A 8 -0.12 2.50 -15.46
N ASN A 9 0.14 1.21 -15.61
CA ASN A 9 0.17 0.50 -16.89
C ASN A 9 -1.18 0.52 -17.65
N ASN A 10 -2.29 0.77 -16.98
CA ASN A 10 -3.61 0.95 -17.58
C ASN A 10 -3.93 2.43 -17.90
N GLY A 11 -3.00 3.33 -17.68
CA GLY A 11 -3.12 4.77 -17.95
C GLY A 11 -3.77 5.59 -16.84
N VAL A 12 -4.23 4.96 -15.76
CA VAL A 12 -4.75 5.66 -14.57
C VAL A 12 -3.59 6.32 -13.83
N GLU A 13 -3.81 7.53 -13.34
CA GLU A 13 -2.83 8.24 -12.51
C GLU A 13 -3.11 8.00 -11.03
N ILE A 14 -2.05 7.66 -10.26
CA ILE A 14 -2.10 7.46 -8.83
C ILE A 14 -1.18 8.47 -8.13
N PRO A 15 -1.63 9.16 -7.06
CA PRO A 15 -0.76 10.08 -6.31
C PRO A 15 0.48 9.38 -5.77
N LYS A 16 1.63 10.06 -5.80
CA LYS A 16 2.93 9.50 -5.38
C LYS A 16 3.07 9.22 -3.89
N ILE A 17 2.14 9.72 -3.06
CA ILE A 17 2.06 9.44 -1.64
C ILE A 17 0.62 9.12 -1.27
N GLY A 18 0.41 8.04 -0.50
CA GLY A 18 -0.91 7.69 0.02
C GLY A 18 -0.99 7.83 1.54
N PHE A 19 -2.19 7.79 2.06
CA PHE A 19 -2.49 7.75 3.49
C PHE A 19 -3.01 6.37 3.85
N GLY A 20 -2.24 5.62 4.64
CA GLY A 20 -2.62 4.30 5.12
C GLY A 20 -3.54 4.36 6.33
N THR A 21 -4.48 3.42 6.46
CA THR A 21 -5.46 3.36 7.55
C THR A 21 -5.29 2.12 8.45
N TRP A 22 -4.31 1.28 8.22
CA TRP A 22 -4.08 0.10 9.05
C TRP A 22 -3.91 0.45 10.52
N MET A 23 -4.51 -0.34 11.42
CA MET A 23 -4.56 -0.13 12.86
C MET A 23 -5.35 1.13 13.32
N ILE A 24 -6.19 1.69 12.48
CA ILE A 24 -7.23 2.61 12.89
C ILE A 24 -8.53 1.80 12.94
N THR A 25 -8.81 1.17 14.08
CA THR A 25 -9.87 0.16 14.22
C THR A 25 -11.24 0.75 14.55
N ASP A 26 -11.29 1.97 15.07
CA ASP A 26 -12.53 2.68 15.32
C ASP A 26 -12.99 3.44 14.06
N ASN A 27 -14.27 3.32 13.68
CA ASN A 27 -14.80 3.93 12.47
C ASN A 27 -14.87 5.46 12.54
N ASP A 28 -15.11 6.04 13.72
CA ASP A 28 -15.15 7.49 13.89
C ASP A 28 -13.74 8.08 13.80
N ASP A 29 -12.75 7.41 14.39
CA ASP A 29 -11.34 7.76 14.27
C ASP A 29 -10.86 7.63 12.82
N ALA A 30 -11.27 6.56 12.10
CA ALA A 30 -10.94 6.38 10.69
C ALA A 30 -11.55 7.49 9.83
N ALA A 31 -12.82 7.83 10.05
CA ALA A 31 -13.50 8.91 9.34
C ALA A 31 -12.80 10.26 9.57
N LEU A 32 -12.46 10.57 10.82
CA LEU A 32 -11.76 11.81 11.17
C LEU A 32 -10.35 11.85 10.54
N ALA A 33 -9.59 10.77 10.64
CA ALA A 33 -8.23 10.69 10.11
C ALA A 33 -8.20 10.84 8.58
N VAL A 34 -9.09 10.14 7.87
CA VAL A 34 -9.20 10.21 6.40
C VAL A 34 -9.64 11.60 5.95
N LYS A 35 -10.67 12.16 6.58
CA LYS A 35 -11.11 13.53 6.31
C LYS A 35 -9.99 14.53 6.51
N THR A 36 -9.26 14.44 7.61
CA THR A 36 -8.11 15.32 7.92
C THR A 36 -7.01 15.16 6.89
N ALA A 37 -6.63 13.92 6.55
CA ALA A 37 -5.62 13.66 5.53
C ALA A 37 -5.98 14.29 4.17
N ILE A 38 -7.23 14.15 3.73
CA ILE A 38 -7.71 14.77 2.49
C ILE A 38 -7.68 16.30 2.58
N GLN A 39 -8.07 16.89 3.71
CA GLN A 39 -8.02 18.34 3.94
C GLN A 39 -6.60 18.88 4.01
N VAL A 40 -5.64 18.09 4.50
CA VAL A 40 -4.19 18.41 4.45
C VAL A 40 -3.66 18.43 3.02
N GLY A 41 -4.24 17.61 2.12
CA GLY A 41 -3.85 17.56 0.71
C GLY A 41 -3.68 16.15 0.13
N TYR A 42 -3.73 15.09 0.94
CA TYR A 42 -3.67 13.73 0.41
C TYR A 42 -4.83 13.49 -0.56
N ARG A 43 -4.52 12.75 -1.63
CA ARG A 43 -5.50 12.36 -2.65
C ARG A 43 -5.54 10.86 -2.88
N HIS A 44 -4.71 10.09 -2.19
CA HIS A 44 -4.73 8.63 -2.17
C HIS A 44 -4.95 8.14 -0.74
N ILE A 45 -6.00 7.35 -0.54
CA ILE A 45 -6.39 6.71 0.73
C ILE A 45 -6.29 5.21 0.54
N ASP A 46 -5.50 4.55 1.38
CA ASP A 46 -5.31 3.08 1.38
C ASP A 46 -5.98 2.46 2.60
N THR A 47 -6.91 1.55 2.36
CA THR A 47 -7.57 0.75 3.37
C THR A 47 -7.58 -0.72 2.98
N ALA A 48 -8.27 -1.57 3.73
CA ALA A 48 -8.51 -2.98 3.44
C ALA A 48 -9.76 -3.48 4.17
N GLU A 49 -10.44 -4.45 3.60
CA GLU A 49 -11.53 -5.20 4.26
C GLU A 49 -11.08 -5.72 5.64
N ALA A 50 -9.89 -6.32 5.71
CA ALA A 50 -9.32 -6.86 6.95
C ALA A 50 -9.04 -5.83 8.05
N TYR A 51 -9.14 -4.53 7.77
CA TYR A 51 -8.95 -3.48 8.79
C TYR A 51 -10.23 -3.15 9.55
N GLU A 52 -11.37 -3.66 9.08
CA GLU A 52 -12.70 -3.46 9.68
C GLU A 52 -13.10 -1.98 9.86
N ASN A 53 -12.55 -1.11 9.01
CA ASN A 53 -12.74 0.34 9.09
C ASN A 53 -13.29 0.98 7.80
N GLU A 54 -13.75 0.18 6.85
CA GLU A 54 -14.23 0.63 5.53
C GLU A 54 -15.36 1.66 5.65
N VAL A 55 -16.30 1.45 6.60
CA VAL A 55 -17.41 2.38 6.86
C VAL A 55 -16.89 3.76 7.26
N GLY A 56 -15.94 3.82 8.18
CA GLY A 56 -15.29 5.06 8.62
C GLY A 56 -14.51 5.72 7.50
N VAL A 57 -13.71 4.96 6.73
CA VAL A 57 -12.97 5.46 5.57
C VAL A 57 -13.93 6.08 4.55
N GLY A 58 -15.02 5.39 4.21
CA GLY A 58 -16.03 5.89 3.29
C GLY A 58 -16.69 7.19 3.78
N HIS A 59 -16.98 7.30 5.08
CA HIS A 59 -17.46 8.54 5.68
C HIS A 59 -16.43 9.67 5.54
N GLY A 60 -15.16 9.42 5.88
CA GLY A 60 -14.10 10.42 5.77
C GLY A 60 -13.91 10.94 4.34
N VAL A 61 -14.00 10.05 3.34
CA VAL A 61 -13.96 10.43 1.92
C VAL A 61 -15.13 11.33 1.55
N ARG A 62 -16.36 10.94 1.85
CA ARG A 62 -17.59 11.72 1.51
C ARG A 62 -17.63 13.06 2.21
N ASP A 63 -17.21 13.11 3.50
CA ASP A 63 -17.29 14.30 4.34
C ASP A 63 -16.08 15.22 4.21
N SER A 64 -15.10 14.89 3.36
CA SER A 64 -13.87 15.67 3.15
C SER A 64 -14.12 17.03 2.50
N GLY A 65 -15.21 17.16 1.73
CA GLY A 65 -15.52 18.33 0.90
C GLY A 65 -14.78 18.33 -0.45
N VAL A 66 -13.96 17.33 -0.75
CA VAL A 66 -13.28 17.12 -2.04
C VAL A 66 -14.15 16.23 -2.93
N ARG A 67 -14.20 16.50 -4.22
CA ARG A 67 -14.98 15.68 -5.17
C ARG A 67 -14.46 14.25 -5.19
N ARG A 68 -15.36 13.26 -5.31
CA ARG A 68 -14.98 11.84 -5.29
C ARG A 68 -13.96 11.47 -6.37
N GLU A 69 -14.10 12.05 -7.56
CA GLU A 69 -13.20 11.81 -8.69
C GLU A 69 -11.79 12.38 -8.49
N ASP A 70 -11.60 13.26 -7.53
CA ASP A 70 -10.28 13.82 -7.18
C ASP A 70 -9.58 13.02 -6.05
N ILE A 71 -10.23 11.95 -5.56
CA ILE A 71 -9.69 11.09 -4.49
C ILE A 71 -9.50 9.68 -5.05
N PHE A 72 -8.31 9.14 -4.90
CA PHE A 72 -7.97 7.75 -5.23
C PHE A 72 -8.14 6.89 -3.98
N VAL A 73 -9.03 5.92 -4.00
CA VAL A 73 -9.29 5.01 -2.88
C VAL A 73 -8.82 3.61 -3.26
N THR A 74 -7.89 3.07 -2.48
CA THR A 74 -7.44 1.67 -2.57
C THR A 74 -8.10 0.86 -1.46
N ASN A 75 -8.63 -0.31 -1.84
CA ASN A 75 -9.09 -1.33 -0.91
C ASN A 75 -8.45 -2.69 -1.23
N LYS A 76 -8.55 -3.67 -0.32
CA LYS A 76 -7.89 -4.97 -0.45
C LYS A 76 -8.88 -6.09 -0.16
N LEU A 77 -8.95 -7.05 -1.10
CA LEU A 77 -9.61 -8.33 -0.92
C LEU A 77 -8.78 -9.19 0.04
N VAL A 78 -9.36 -9.70 1.12
CA VAL A 78 -8.60 -10.48 2.12
C VAL A 78 -7.88 -11.67 1.50
N GLY A 79 -6.70 -11.98 2.04
CA GLY A 79 -5.82 -13.04 1.50
C GLY A 79 -6.40 -14.46 1.59
N GLU A 80 -7.40 -14.67 2.43
CA GLU A 80 -8.12 -15.92 2.63
C GLU A 80 -9.07 -16.26 1.49
N ILE A 81 -9.56 -15.25 0.74
CA ILE A 81 -10.47 -15.45 -0.39
C ILE A 81 -9.69 -15.98 -1.59
N LYS A 82 -9.96 -17.24 -1.93
CA LYS A 82 -9.34 -18.00 -3.02
C LYS A 82 -10.37 -18.64 -3.94
N ASP A 83 -11.61 -18.13 -3.90
CA ASP A 83 -12.73 -18.57 -4.72
C ASP A 83 -13.35 -17.38 -5.46
N TYR A 84 -13.90 -17.65 -6.65
CA TYR A 84 -14.47 -16.61 -7.50
C TYR A 84 -15.75 -15.98 -6.89
N ASP A 85 -16.69 -16.83 -6.43
CA ASP A 85 -17.97 -16.34 -5.93
C ASP A 85 -17.81 -15.56 -4.62
N ASP A 86 -16.92 -16.02 -3.74
CA ASP A 86 -16.56 -15.31 -2.51
C ASP A 86 -15.90 -13.96 -2.83
N ALA A 87 -15.02 -13.91 -3.83
CA ALA A 87 -14.39 -12.66 -4.25
C ALA A 87 -15.42 -11.66 -4.83
N VAL A 88 -16.37 -12.12 -5.65
CA VAL A 88 -17.47 -11.26 -6.15
C VAL A 88 -18.29 -10.70 -4.99
N ALA A 89 -18.66 -11.54 -4.03
CA ALA A 89 -19.42 -11.11 -2.85
C ALA A 89 -18.67 -10.09 -1.99
N ALA A 90 -17.38 -10.30 -1.76
CA ALA A 90 -16.53 -9.39 -0.98
C ALA A 90 -16.34 -8.03 -1.68
N ILE A 91 -16.18 -8.01 -3.01
CA ILE A 91 -16.12 -6.75 -3.77
C ILE A 91 -17.41 -5.93 -3.59
N ASP A 92 -18.57 -6.58 -3.69
CA ASP A 92 -19.86 -5.91 -3.54
C ASP A 92 -20.09 -5.44 -2.10
N GLN A 93 -19.66 -6.21 -1.11
CA GLN A 93 -19.72 -5.83 0.30
C GLN A 93 -18.82 -4.63 0.58
N SER A 94 -17.57 -4.62 0.10
CA SER A 94 -16.65 -3.49 0.24
C SER A 94 -17.19 -2.19 -0.34
N LEU A 95 -17.84 -2.25 -1.51
CA LEU A 95 -18.52 -1.08 -2.09
C LEU A 95 -19.64 -0.56 -1.19
N ALA A 96 -20.42 -1.48 -0.61
CA ALA A 96 -21.51 -1.14 0.31
C ALA A 96 -20.98 -0.53 1.60
N ASP A 97 -19.95 -1.11 2.22
CA ASP A 97 -19.38 -0.64 3.49
C ASP A 97 -18.67 0.71 3.32
N LEU A 98 -17.89 0.89 2.26
CA LEU A 98 -17.32 2.18 1.89
C LEU A 98 -18.43 3.21 1.53
N GLY A 99 -19.62 2.74 1.09
CA GLY A 99 -20.68 3.61 0.58
C GLY A 99 -20.23 4.43 -0.63
N LEU A 100 -19.45 3.83 -1.52
CA LEU A 100 -18.93 4.44 -2.73
C LEU A 100 -19.50 3.74 -3.97
N ASN A 101 -19.65 4.48 -5.08
CA ASN A 101 -20.15 3.92 -6.34
C ASN A 101 -19.08 3.12 -7.12
N TYR A 102 -17.80 3.38 -6.82
CA TYR A 102 -16.66 2.67 -7.38
C TYR A 102 -15.46 2.79 -6.44
N ILE A 103 -14.52 1.85 -6.58
CA ILE A 103 -13.21 1.85 -5.93
C ILE A 103 -12.15 2.15 -7.00
N ASP A 104 -11.18 3.03 -6.72
CA ASP A 104 -10.15 3.38 -7.69
C ASP A 104 -9.18 2.21 -7.91
N MET A 105 -8.80 1.54 -6.85
CA MET A 105 -7.97 0.34 -6.94
C MET A 105 -8.41 -0.71 -5.91
N MET A 106 -8.50 -1.96 -6.36
CA MET A 106 -8.64 -3.10 -5.46
C MET A 106 -7.54 -4.11 -5.71
N ILE A 107 -6.91 -4.60 -4.64
CA ILE A 107 -5.77 -5.49 -4.73
C ILE A 107 -6.03 -6.77 -3.92
N ILE A 108 -5.47 -7.89 -4.35
CA ILE A 108 -5.43 -9.10 -3.51
C ILE A 108 -4.42 -8.86 -2.39
N HIS A 109 -4.86 -8.93 -1.14
CA HIS A 109 -4.07 -8.51 0.05
C HIS A 109 -2.85 -9.40 0.31
N SER A 110 -2.94 -10.69 -0.07
CA SER A 110 -1.85 -11.66 0.09
C SER A 110 -2.00 -12.80 -0.93
N PRO A 111 -0.89 -13.34 -1.46
CA PRO A 111 -0.93 -14.50 -2.35
C PRO A 111 -1.43 -15.76 -1.62
N LYS A 112 -1.38 -15.78 -0.29
CA LYS A 112 -1.75 -16.90 0.56
C LYS A 112 -2.63 -16.44 1.72
N PRO A 113 -3.48 -17.31 2.29
CA PRO A 113 -4.03 -17.08 3.63
C PRO A 113 -2.90 -16.76 4.63
N TRP A 114 -3.13 -15.86 5.57
CA TRP A 114 -2.08 -15.43 6.49
C TRP A 114 -1.51 -16.56 7.34
N VAL A 115 -2.35 -17.54 7.74
CA VAL A 115 -1.90 -18.75 8.46
C VAL A 115 -1.05 -19.70 7.61
N ASP A 116 -1.10 -19.55 6.30
CA ASP A 116 -0.34 -20.34 5.32
C ASP A 116 0.79 -19.55 4.65
N PHE A 117 1.01 -18.31 5.05
CA PHE A 117 1.92 -17.37 4.38
C PHE A 117 3.34 -17.93 4.27
N GLN A 118 3.82 -18.62 5.31
CA GLN A 118 5.17 -19.23 5.34
C GLN A 118 5.20 -20.65 4.78
N LYS A 119 4.06 -21.23 4.34
CA LYS A 119 4.00 -22.58 3.76
C LYS A 119 4.36 -22.58 2.28
N GLU A 120 4.64 -23.78 1.74
CA GLU A 120 5.09 -23.95 0.35
C GLU A 120 3.98 -23.75 -0.68
N ASP A 121 2.71 -24.05 -0.33
CA ASP A 121 1.59 -23.87 -1.26
C ASP A 121 1.45 -22.41 -1.68
N ARG A 122 1.34 -22.17 -2.98
CA ARG A 122 1.25 -20.82 -3.56
C ARG A 122 -0.16 -20.40 -3.94
N PHE A 123 -1.14 -21.25 -3.78
CA PHE A 123 -2.55 -20.95 -4.07
C PHE A 123 -2.79 -20.35 -5.48
N PHE A 124 -2.02 -20.77 -6.49
CA PHE A 124 -2.05 -20.18 -7.83
C PHE A 124 -3.46 -20.20 -8.45
N ALA A 125 -4.16 -21.32 -8.37
CA ALA A 125 -5.51 -21.44 -8.92
C ALA A 125 -6.52 -20.55 -8.19
N GLY A 126 -6.40 -20.44 -6.87
CA GLY A 126 -7.26 -19.57 -6.05
C GLY A 126 -7.00 -18.09 -6.31
N ASN A 127 -5.73 -17.69 -6.46
CA ASN A 127 -5.37 -16.33 -6.83
C ASN A 127 -5.93 -15.96 -8.21
N LEU A 128 -5.91 -16.89 -9.19
CA LEU A 128 -6.51 -16.65 -10.51
C LEU A 128 -8.04 -16.58 -10.45
N ALA A 129 -8.68 -17.36 -9.58
CA ALA A 129 -10.14 -17.28 -9.40
C ALA A 129 -10.54 -15.90 -8.82
N ALA A 130 -9.86 -15.42 -7.77
CA ALA A 130 -10.05 -14.09 -7.22
C ALA A 130 -9.70 -12.98 -8.24
N TRP A 131 -8.60 -13.16 -9.00
CA TRP A 131 -8.19 -12.22 -10.04
C TRP A 131 -9.25 -12.05 -11.13
N ARG A 132 -9.87 -13.15 -11.57
CA ARG A 132 -10.96 -13.10 -12.55
C ARG A 132 -12.15 -12.28 -12.02
N ALA A 133 -12.51 -12.42 -10.75
CA ALA A 133 -13.57 -11.62 -10.15
C ALA A 133 -13.23 -10.11 -10.18
N LEU A 134 -11.97 -9.75 -9.88
CA LEU A 134 -11.49 -8.37 -9.98
C LEU A 134 -11.53 -7.86 -11.43
N GLU A 135 -11.12 -8.66 -12.41
CA GLU A 135 -11.19 -8.30 -13.85
C GLU A 135 -12.62 -8.02 -14.30
N GLU A 136 -13.58 -8.86 -13.90
CA GLU A 136 -14.99 -8.68 -14.23
C GLU A 136 -15.59 -7.46 -13.51
N ALA A 137 -15.12 -7.15 -12.29
CA ALA A 137 -15.50 -5.92 -11.58
C ALA A 137 -14.96 -4.65 -12.27
N VAL A 138 -13.79 -4.73 -12.92
CA VAL A 138 -13.30 -3.65 -13.80
C VAL A 138 -14.21 -3.47 -15.01
N ASP A 139 -14.56 -4.56 -15.70
CA ASP A 139 -15.46 -4.51 -16.85
C ASP A 139 -16.86 -3.96 -16.48
N ALA A 140 -17.32 -4.24 -15.25
CA ALA A 140 -18.58 -3.72 -14.71
C ALA A 140 -18.50 -2.25 -14.22
N GLY A 141 -17.32 -1.63 -14.23
CA GLY A 141 -17.11 -0.26 -13.76
C GLY A 141 -17.16 -0.11 -12.24
N LYS A 142 -17.11 -1.21 -11.48
CA LYS A 142 -17.04 -1.21 -10.01
C LYS A 142 -15.65 -0.82 -9.49
N ILE A 143 -14.61 -1.16 -10.25
CA ILE A 143 -13.20 -0.91 -9.94
C ILE A 143 -12.54 -0.29 -11.17
N ARG A 144 -11.62 0.67 -10.97
CA ARG A 144 -10.89 1.29 -12.09
C ARG A 144 -9.55 0.61 -12.38
N THR A 145 -8.91 0.06 -11.34
CA THR A 145 -7.55 -0.50 -11.38
C THR A 145 -7.46 -1.69 -10.45
N ILE A 146 -6.72 -2.71 -10.84
CA ILE A 146 -6.50 -3.90 -10.01
C ILE A 146 -5.00 -4.19 -9.84
N GLY A 147 -4.64 -4.74 -8.69
CA GLY A 147 -3.29 -5.07 -8.32
C GLY A 147 -3.21 -6.17 -7.29
N VAL A 148 -2.04 -6.33 -6.72
CA VAL A 148 -1.76 -7.35 -5.72
C VAL A 148 -0.96 -6.76 -4.55
N SER A 149 -0.79 -7.54 -3.49
CA SER A 149 0.03 -7.19 -2.33
C SER A 149 0.74 -8.43 -1.80
N ASN A 150 2.01 -8.25 -1.42
CA ASN A 150 2.86 -9.32 -0.89
C ASN A 150 3.15 -10.47 -1.87
N PHE A 151 3.00 -10.24 -3.17
CA PHE A 151 3.36 -11.21 -4.21
C PHE A 151 4.87 -11.16 -4.47
N ASP A 152 5.50 -12.32 -4.55
CA ASP A 152 6.87 -12.41 -5.07
C ASP A 152 6.86 -12.55 -6.61
N GLU A 153 8.05 -12.61 -7.21
CA GLU A 153 8.20 -12.70 -8.67
C GLU A 153 7.48 -13.92 -9.25
N VAL A 154 7.42 -15.03 -8.52
CA VAL A 154 6.77 -16.27 -8.97
C VAL A 154 5.25 -16.14 -8.91
N ASP A 155 4.73 -15.50 -7.87
CA ASP A 155 3.29 -15.23 -7.71
C ASP A 155 2.83 -14.21 -8.76
N LEU A 156 3.61 -13.16 -9.02
CA LEU A 156 3.36 -12.18 -10.09
C LEU A 156 3.36 -12.84 -11.46
N GLN A 157 4.34 -13.73 -11.74
CA GLN A 157 4.43 -14.43 -13.02
C GLN A 157 3.18 -15.28 -13.30
N ASN A 158 2.62 -15.93 -12.26
CA ASN A 158 1.37 -16.70 -12.42
C ASN A 158 0.21 -15.81 -12.90
N ILE A 159 0.05 -14.60 -12.35
CA ILE A 159 -0.99 -13.67 -12.81
C ILE A 159 -0.66 -13.12 -14.20
N LEU A 160 0.60 -12.79 -14.48
CA LEU A 160 1.02 -12.28 -15.79
C LEU A 160 0.79 -13.27 -16.92
N ASP A 161 0.99 -14.58 -16.66
CA ASP A 161 0.83 -15.63 -17.67
C ASP A 161 -0.63 -16.02 -17.92
N ASN A 162 -1.51 -15.88 -16.92
CA ASN A 162 -2.85 -16.45 -16.94
C ASN A 162 -3.97 -15.43 -16.75
N GLY A 163 -3.70 -14.24 -16.23
CA GLY A 163 -4.66 -13.15 -16.12
C GLY A 163 -4.84 -12.41 -17.44
N ARG A 164 -6.03 -11.85 -17.66
CA ARG A 164 -6.35 -11.03 -18.82
C ARG A 164 -5.87 -9.58 -18.64
N ILE A 165 -6.01 -9.05 -17.43
CA ILE A 165 -5.56 -7.73 -17.04
C ILE A 165 -4.25 -7.90 -16.24
N LYS A 166 -3.25 -7.10 -16.58
CA LYS A 166 -1.96 -7.06 -15.88
C LYS A 166 -2.12 -6.34 -14.54
N PRO A 167 -1.50 -6.82 -13.45
CA PRO A 167 -1.46 -6.07 -12.20
C PRO A 167 -0.86 -4.67 -12.42
N ALA A 168 -1.54 -3.64 -11.93
CA ALA A 168 -1.04 -2.28 -12.03
C ALA A 168 -0.07 -1.94 -10.91
N VAL A 169 -0.25 -2.59 -9.75
CA VAL A 169 0.50 -2.34 -8.51
C VAL A 169 0.83 -3.66 -7.84
N ASP A 170 1.99 -3.71 -7.17
CA ASP A 170 2.27 -4.66 -6.10
C ASP A 170 2.62 -3.86 -4.83
N GLN A 171 1.80 -4.01 -3.79
CA GLN A 171 1.98 -3.32 -2.51
C GLN A 171 2.74 -4.22 -1.54
N VAL A 172 3.95 -3.83 -1.14
CA VAL A 172 4.87 -4.66 -0.37
C VAL A 172 5.47 -3.94 0.83
N LEU A 173 5.96 -4.71 1.81
CA LEU A 173 6.76 -4.16 2.90
C LEU A 173 8.05 -3.57 2.33
N ALA A 174 8.19 -2.25 2.43
CA ALA A 174 9.45 -1.61 2.04
C ALA A 174 9.74 -0.35 2.84
N HIS A 175 10.97 -0.25 3.34
CA HIS A 175 11.52 0.90 4.07
C HIS A 175 13.05 0.86 4.04
N ILE A 176 13.71 1.89 4.55
CA ILE A 176 15.17 1.82 4.75
C ILE A 176 15.48 0.62 5.65
N GLY A 177 16.30 -0.28 5.14
CA GLY A 177 16.68 -1.50 5.86
C GLY A 177 15.94 -2.77 5.42
N ASN A 178 14.86 -2.64 4.66
CA ASN A 178 14.13 -3.76 4.07
C ASN A 178 13.52 -3.37 2.72
N VAL A 179 14.31 -3.46 1.66
CA VAL A 179 13.84 -3.27 0.27
C VAL A 179 14.11 -4.54 -0.51
N PRO A 180 13.09 -5.20 -1.04
CA PRO A 180 13.25 -6.37 -1.91
C PRO A 180 13.66 -5.91 -3.32
N PHE A 181 14.94 -5.53 -3.51
CA PHE A 181 15.43 -4.94 -4.77
C PHE A 181 15.20 -5.82 -5.99
N GLY A 182 15.29 -7.15 -5.85
CA GLY A 182 14.99 -8.08 -6.95
C GLY A 182 13.55 -7.94 -7.43
N LEU A 183 12.59 -7.87 -6.50
CA LEU A 183 11.19 -7.67 -6.80
C LEU A 183 10.92 -6.28 -7.40
N PHE A 184 11.62 -5.23 -6.92
CA PHE A 184 11.51 -3.88 -7.50
C PHE A 184 11.96 -3.88 -8.97
N ASP A 185 13.09 -4.52 -9.27
CA ASP A 185 13.60 -4.65 -10.64
C ASP A 185 12.65 -5.47 -11.52
N TYR A 186 12.10 -6.57 -10.97
CA TYR A 186 11.12 -7.40 -11.67
C TYR A 186 9.82 -6.62 -11.97
N ALA A 187 9.27 -5.93 -10.99
CA ALA A 187 8.08 -5.11 -11.15
C ALA A 187 8.28 -4.01 -12.21
N LYS A 188 9.42 -3.32 -12.18
CA LYS A 188 9.79 -2.30 -13.17
C LYS A 188 9.86 -2.87 -14.58
N GLN A 189 10.43 -4.06 -14.78
CA GLN A 189 10.50 -4.72 -16.09
C GLN A 189 9.12 -5.06 -16.66
N HIS A 190 8.12 -5.21 -15.78
CA HIS A 190 6.76 -5.56 -16.15
C HIS A 190 5.78 -4.37 -16.06
N ASP A 191 6.26 -3.13 -15.89
CA ASP A 191 5.46 -1.92 -15.68
C ASP A 191 4.44 -2.06 -14.52
N ILE A 192 4.83 -2.68 -13.44
CA ILE A 192 4.06 -2.79 -12.20
C ILE A 192 4.61 -1.76 -11.23
N GLN A 193 3.74 -0.87 -10.72
CA GLN A 193 4.14 0.12 -9.73
C GLN A 193 4.28 -0.54 -8.36
N ILE A 194 5.39 -0.30 -7.67
CA ILE A 194 5.54 -0.71 -6.27
C ILE A 194 4.90 0.34 -5.35
N GLU A 195 4.04 -0.12 -4.44
CA GLU A 195 3.63 0.62 -3.24
C GLU A 195 4.35 0.07 -2.01
N ALA A 196 4.76 0.95 -1.12
CA ALA A 196 5.55 0.63 0.06
C ALA A 196 4.72 0.86 1.33
N TYR A 197 4.18 -0.21 1.93
CA TYR A 197 3.55 -0.10 3.24
C TYR A 197 4.58 -0.18 4.37
N SER A 198 4.19 0.26 5.57
CA SER A 198 5.05 0.37 6.76
C SER A 198 6.39 1.09 6.48
N PRO A 199 6.37 2.28 5.84
CA PRO A 199 7.59 2.96 5.38
C PRO A 199 8.55 3.37 6.51
N PHE A 200 8.14 3.18 7.77
CA PHE A 200 8.94 3.49 8.97
C PHE A 200 9.25 2.25 9.81
N GLY A 201 9.01 1.01 9.30
CA GLY A 201 9.25 -0.23 10.04
C GLY A 201 8.59 -0.24 11.41
N HIS A 202 7.30 0.14 11.49
CA HIS A 202 6.54 0.29 12.76
C HIS A 202 7.17 1.23 13.79
N GLY A 203 7.95 2.20 13.33
CA GLY A 203 8.61 3.16 14.22
C GLY A 203 9.99 2.70 14.71
N GLU A 204 10.37 1.46 14.53
CA GLU A 204 11.68 0.96 14.95
C GLU A 204 12.83 1.65 14.19
N MET A 205 12.62 1.94 12.91
CA MET A 205 13.55 2.71 12.09
C MET A 205 13.90 4.08 12.72
N LEU A 206 12.94 4.70 13.41
CA LEU A 206 13.11 6.03 14.05
C LEU A 206 14.11 6.01 15.20
N LYS A 207 14.40 4.83 15.75
CA LYS A 207 15.37 4.63 16.85
C LYS A 207 16.81 4.49 16.37
N ASN A 208 17.06 4.45 15.06
CA ASN A 208 18.38 4.23 14.49
C ASN A 208 19.18 5.54 14.43
N PRO A 209 20.28 5.70 15.22
CA PRO A 209 21.04 6.95 15.28
C PRO A 209 21.77 7.28 13.98
N ASN A 210 22.09 6.27 13.14
CA ASN A 210 22.73 6.52 11.85
C ASN A 210 21.75 7.17 10.87
N LEU A 211 20.48 6.78 10.91
CA LEU A 211 19.45 7.40 10.09
C LEU A 211 19.20 8.85 10.52
N GLN A 212 19.22 9.13 11.84
CA GLN A 212 19.12 10.48 12.35
C GLN A 212 20.26 11.36 11.85
N GLN A 213 21.51 10.86 11.87
CA GLN A 213 22.66 11.62 11.36
C GLN A 213 22.54 11.94 9.85
N ILE A 214 21.99 11.03 9.05
CA ILE A 214 21.76 11.29 7.62
C ILE A 214 20.60 12.30 7.45
N ALA A 215 19.51 12.16 8.20
CA ALA A 215 18.38 13.10 8.15
C ALA A 215 18.83 14.53 8.52
N ASP A 216 19.68 14.68 9.53
CA ASP A 216 20.23 15.96 9.98
C ASP A 216 21.03 16.69 8.90
N LYS A 217 21.72 15.96 7.98
CA LYS A 217 22.42 16.57 6.83
C LYS A 217 21.48 17.36 5.91
N TYR A 218 20.22 16.89 5.82
CA TYR A 218 19.18 17.49 4.97
C TYR A 218 18.25 18.43 5.75
N GLY A 219 18.42 18.54 7.08
CA GLY A 219 17.55 19.32 7.95
C GLY A 219 16.12 18.78 8.04
N VAL A 220 15.96 17.45 7.94
CA VAL A 220 14.67 16.76 7.93
C VAL A 220 14.57 15.72 9.05
N SER A 221 13.37 15.21 9.30
CA SER A 221 13.14 14.10 10.21
C SER A 221 13.43 12.74 9.55
N VAL A 222 13.66 11.70 10.37
CA VAL A 222 13.83 10.31 9.85
C VAL A 222 12.62 9.83 9.06
N PRO A 223 11.34 10.12 9.44
CA PRO A 223 10.19 9.81 8.57
C PRO A 223 10.27 10.46 7.19
N GLN A 224 10.64 11.75 7.11
CA GLN A 224 10.80 12.44 5.83
C GLN A 224 11.94 11.81 5.00
N LEU A 225 13.05 11.44 5.63
CA LEU A 225 14.14 10.72 4.97
C LEU A 225 13.64 9.39 4.39
N GLY A 226 12.88 8.60 5.17
CA GLY A 226 12.32 7.31 4.73
C GLY A 226 11.36 7.45 3.56
N ILE A 227 10.45 8.42 3.60
CA ILE A 227 9.53 8.70 2.49
C ILE A 227 10.31 9.11 1.24
N ARG A 228 11.26 10.05 1.37
CA ARG A 228 12.05 10.51 0.23
C ARG A 228 12.90 9.40 -0.37
N TYR A 229 13.46 8.52 0.46
CA TYR A 229 14.21 7.35 0.02
C TYR A 229 13.36 6.44 -0.87
N LEU A 230 12.14 6.10 -0.45
CA LEU A 230 11.22 5.27 -1.24
C LEU A 230 10.83 5.95 -2.56
N LEU A 231 10.52 7.25 -2.53
CA LEU A 231 10.22 8.02 -3.75
C LEU A 231 11.39 8.04 -4.73
N GLN A 232 12.64 8.10 -4.25
CA GLN A 232 13.83 8.02 -5.13
C GLN A 232 14.12 6.61 -5.64
N LEU A 233 13.45 5.59 -5.10
CA LEU A 233 13.41 4.23 -5.64
C LEU A 233 12.20 3.99 -6.55
N ASP A 234 11.47 5.04 -6.94
CA ASP A 234 10.22 4.99 -7.72
C ASP A 234 9.11 4.19 -7.02
N ALA A 235 9.14 4.05 -5.69
CA ALA A 235 8.08 3.44 -4.91
C ALA A 235 7.14 4.48 -4.31
N LEU A 236 5.87 4.12 -4.12
CA LEU A 236 4.81 4.94 -3.55
C LEU A 236 4.67 4.62 -2.04
N PRO A 237 5.10 5.50 -1.11
CA PRO A 237 4.98 5.25 0.32
C PRO A 237 3.57 5.48 0.84
N LEU A 238 3.16 4.64 1.81
CA LEU A 238 1.88 4.68 2.50
C LEU A 238 2.07 4.93 4.01
N PRO A 239 2.48 6.13 4.44
CA PRO A 239 2.57 6.46 5.85
C PRO A 239 1.19 6.50 6.52
N LYS A 240 1.13 6.11 7.82
CA LYS A 240 -0.05 6.20 8.67
C LYS A 240 0.24 7.05 9.90
N THR A 241 -0.68 7.93 10.25
CA THR A 241 -0.64 8.72 11.47
C THR A 241 -2.03 9.28 11.79
N LEU A 242 -2.33 9.52 13.06
CA LEU A 242 -3.53 10.26 13.49
C LEU A 242 -3.25 11.76 13.72
N SER A 243 -1.99 12.18 13.66
CA SER A 243 -1.58 13.56 13.88
C SER A 243 -1.58 14.34 12.57
N GLU A 244 -2.36 15.42 12.50
CA GLU A 244 -2.38 16.34 11.35
C GLU A 244 -0.97 16.92 11.06
N ASP A 245 -0.22 17.27 12.11
CA ASP A 245 1.15 17.78 11.95
C ASP A 245 2.05 16.74 11.29
N HIS A 246 1.95 15.47 11.68
CA HIS A 246 2.72 14.41 11.03
C HIS A 246 2.25 14.16 9.58
N MET A 247 0.94 14.28 9.30
CA MET A 247 0.45 14.19 7.92
C MET A 247 1.11 15.25 7.03
N ARG A 248 1.18 16.50 7.48
CA ARG A 248 1.83 17.61 6.77
C ARG A 248 3.33 17.38 6.61
N HIS A 249 4.02 17.00 7.68
CA HIS A 249 5.47 16.75 7.63
C HIS A 249 5.83 15.58 6.70
N ASN A 250 5.06 14.49 6.72
CA ASN A 250 5.28 13.34 5.86
C ASN A 250 5.17 13.67 4.36
N ALA A 251 4.40 14.68 4.00
CA ALA A 251 4.26 15.15 2.62
C ALA A 251 5.25 16.27 2.25
N THR A 252 5.98 16.82 3.22
CA THR A 252 7.00 17.87 3.01
C THR A 252 8.36 17.21 2.78
N VAL A 253 8.59 16.73 1.56
CA VAL A 253 9.79 15.96 1.17
C VAL A 253 10.46 16.52 -0.09
N ASP A 254 10.45 17.85 -0.26
CA ASP A 254 10.98 18.56 -1.42
C ASP A 254 12.50 18.73 -1.34
N PHE A 255 13.21 17.65 -1.03
CA PHE A 255 14.67 17.58 -1.05
C PHE A 255 15.12 16.35 -1.82
N THR A 256 16.40 16.25 -2.13
CA THR A 256 16.97 15.10 -2.81
C THR A 256 18.09 14.52 -1.95
N ILE A 257 18.02 13.22 -1.68
CA ILE A 257 19.10 12.45 -1.05
C ILE A 257 20.19 12.26 -2.10
N SER A 258 21.45 12.55 -1.74
CA SER A 258 22.59 12.35 -2.65
C SER A 258 22.80 10.89 -3.01
N ASP A 259 23.44 10.61 -4.15
CA ASP A 259 23.75 9.24 -4.57
C ASP A 259 24.61 8.49 -3.55
N ASP A 260 25.55 9.18 -2.89
CA ASP A 260 26.38 8.60 -1.84
C ASP A 260 25.55 8.21 -0.61
N ASP A 261 24.63 9.06 -0.15
CA ASP A 261 23.77 8.75 0.97
C ASP A 261 22.72 7.69 0.57
N MET A 262 22.19 7.70 -0.65
CA MET A 262 21.35 6.61 -1.16
C MET A 262 22.08 5.27 -1.15
N ALA A 263 23.37 5.24 -1.52
CA ALA A 263 24.19 4.04 -1.48
C ALA A 263 24.40 3.54 -0.04
N LEU A 264 24.59 4.44 0.92
CA LEU A 264 24.66 4.10 2.34
C LEU A 264 23.34 3.55 2.87
N LEU A 265 22.22 4.20 2.55
CA LEU A 265 20.89 3.79 2.99
C LEU A 265 20.49 2.41 2.45
N LYS A 266 20.90 2.07 1.22
CA LYS A 266 20.68 0.73 0.63
C LYS A 266 21.43 -0.39 1.34
N GLN A 267 22.50 -0.08 2.10
CA GLN A 267 23.27 -1.06 2.87
C GLN A 267 22.73 -1.27 4.29
N VAL A 268 21.83 -0.42 4.75
CA VAL A 268 21.16 -0.62 6.05
C VAL A 268 20.35 -1.90 5.99
N THR A 269 20.44 -2.71 7.03
CA THR A 269 19.61 -3.90 7.23
C THR A 269 18.84 -3.76 8.54
N PHE A 270 17.58 -4.14 8.50
CA PHE A 270 16.69 -4.00 9.64
C PHE A 270 15.58 -5.05 9.55
N ASN A 271 15.37 -5.80 10.61
CA ASN A 271 14.40 -6.91 10.67
C ASN A 271 13.74 -7.08 12.05
N ASP A 272 13.91 -6.12 12.96
CA ASP A 272 13.24 -6.13 14.25
C ASP A 272 12.06 -5.15 14.24
N TYR A 273 10.86 -5.69 14.27
CA TYR A 273 9.61 -4.91 14.25
C TYR A 273 8.92 -4.90 15.61
N GLY A 274 9.66 -5.19 16.70
CA GLY A 274 9.14 -5.20 18.07
C GLY A 274 7.99 -6.20 18.21
N GLU A 275 6.86 -5.75 18.76
CA GLU A 275 5.66 -6.58 18.95
C GLU A 275 5.03 -7.09 17.64
N PHE A 276 5.32 -6.45 16.51
CA PHE A 276 4.80 -6.86 15.20
C PHE A 276 5.61 -7.97 14.52
N SER A 277 6.79 -8.32 15.04
CA SER A 277 7.66 -9.37 14.49
C SER A 277 6.99 -10.75 14.41
N GLY A 278 5.91 -10.98 15.18
CA GLY A 278 5.12 -12.20 15.12
C GLY A 278 4.22 -12.33 13.89
N PHE A 279 3.96 -11.25 13.15
CA PHE A 279 3.09 -11.30 11.97
C PHE A 279 3.87 -11.80 10.73
N PRO A 280 3.23 -12.58 9.83
CA PRO A 280 3.92 -13.31 8.76
C PRO A 280 4.79 -12.47 7.83
N VAL A 281 4.36 -11.27 7.44
CA VAL A 281 5.17 -10.39 6.56
C VAL A 281 6.44 -9.87 7.22
N PHE A 282 6.52 -9.93 8.55
CA PHE A 282 7.71 -9.55 9.33
C PHE A 282 8.56 -10.77 9.73
N GLY A 283 8.25 -11.95 9.20
CA GLY A 283 8.98 -13.19 9.45
C GLY A 283 8.38 -14.08 10.53
N GLY A 284 7.25 -13.69 11.11
CA GLY A 284 6.52 -14.49 12.10
C GLY A 284 5.62 -15.57 11.49
N THR A 285 4.89 -16.27 12.36
CA THR A 285 3.86 -17.25 11.97
C THR A 285 2.61 -17.01 12.80
N LEU A 286 1.44 -17.26 12.21
CA LEU A 286 0.16 -17.32 12.91
C LEU A 286 -0.20 -18.78 13.18
N ASP A 287 -0.67 -19.09 14.41
CA ASP A 287 -1.14 -20.42 14.82
C ASP A 287 -2.58 -20.68 14.34
#